data_8f66601026065cc35ffbef4c74e7bd70
#
_entry.id   8f66601026065cc35ffbef4c74e7bd70
#
_cell.length_a   1.000
_cell.length_b   1.000
_cell.length_c   1.000
_cell.angle_alpha   90.00
_cell.angle_beta   90.00
_cell.angle_gamma   90.00
#
_symmetry.space_group_name_H-M   'P 1'
#
loop_
_entity.id
_entity.type
_entity.pdbx_description
1 polymer ?
#
loop_
_entity_poly.entity_id
_entity_poly.type
_entity_poly.pdbx_seq_one_letter_code
_entity_poly.pdbx_strand_id
1 'polypeptide(L)'
;MRYHQPNGKQHHRNKTSRMIPPFGDQGYLPPGVHPATLDEVEARFGRESELRRVQMESLRWLVELARRAGVERLVINGSFVTEVLEPNDIDCVLLIGAGFPRDLRAEAELLAGLPFLELSLVDQADFELLVDEFFATDRHSVGKGMVEVIS
;
A
#
# COMPACT_ATOMS: atom_id res chain seq x y z
N MET A 1 6.53 -13.61 33.26
CA MET A 1 6.44 -13.46 32.32
C MET A 1 6.80 -13.76 31.76
N ARG A 2 7.21 -13.47 32.03
CA ARG A 2 7.26 -13.43 31.25
C ARG A 2 7.57 -13.41 30.80
N TYR A 3 7.88 -13.21 31.60
CA TYR A 3 8.18 -13.12 30.92
C TYR A 3 8.46 -12.98 30.62
N HIS A 4 8.45 -12.83 31.29
CA HIS A 4 8.58 -12.58 30.62
C HIS A 4 8.73 -12.34 30.20
N GLN A 5 8.75 -11.85 30.56
CA GLN A 5 8.75 -11.33 29.93
C GLN A 5 8.95 -11.09 29.40
N PRO A 6 9.29 -11.12 30.45
CA PRO A 6 9.24 -10.69 29.71
C PRO A 6 9.41 -10.76 29.22
N ASN A 7 9.21 -10.53 29.91
CA ASN A 7 9.12 -10.11 28.97
C ASN A 7 8.99 -10.00 28.29
N GLY A 8 9.27 -9.63 28.95
CA GLY A 8 8.65 -9.00 28.02
C GLY A 8 8.68 -8.95 27.39
N LYS A 9 8.58 -8.49 27.31
CA LYS A 9 8.27 -8.08 26.39
C LYS A 9 8.22 -7.99 25.48
N GLN A 10 8.22 -7.89 26.04
CA GLN A 10 7.86 -7.60 25.04
C GLN A 10 7.64 -7.44 24.24
N HIS A 11 7.56 -7.33 24.63
CA HIS A 11 7.05 -7.05 23.62
C HIS A 11 6.97 -6.65 22.95
N HIS A 12 7.04 -6.04 23.03
CA HIS A 12 6.63 -5.45 22.13
C HIS A 12 7.01 -5.28 21.31
N ARG A 13 7.26 -4.79 21.64
CA ARG A 13 7.47 -4.52 20.86
C ARG A 13 7.85 -4.44 19.88
N ASN A 14 8.36 -3.89 19.44
CA ASN A 14 8.44 -3.74 18.19
C ASN A 14 7.50 -4.33 17.33
N LYS A 15 6.84 -3.80 17.05
CA LYS A 15 5.63 -4.40 16.70
C LYS A 15 5.05 -3.97 15.42
N THR A 16 5.42 -2.78 14.96
CA THR A 16 4.86 -2.21 13.76
C THR A 16 5.19 -3.04 12.53
N SER A 17 6.38 -3.61 12.47
CA SER A 17 6.77 -4.45 11.33
C SER A 17 5.91 -5.68 11.17
N ARG A 18 5.11 -6.02 12.18
CA ARG A 18 4.24 -7.17 12.11
C ARG A 18 2.99 -6.93 11.29
N MET A 19 2.69 -5.65 10.96
CA MET A 19 1.52 -5.36 10.15
C MET A 19 1.68 -5.87 8.72
N ILE A 20 2.91 -6.02 8.26
CA ILE A 20 3.18 -6.60 6.95
C ILE A 20 3.78 -7.99 7.16
N PRO A 21 3.01 -9.04 6.92
CA PRO A 21 3.50 -10.41 7.15
C PRO A 21 4.55 -10.82 6.12
N PRO A 22 5.27 -11.91 6.36
CA PRO A 22 6.24 -12.40 5.39
C PRO A 22 5.55 -12.90 4.12
N PHE A 23 6.31 -12.93 3.03
CA PHE A 23 5.83 -13.49 1.77
C PHE A 23 5.61 -14.99 1.88
N GLY A 24 4.60 -15.48 1.15
CA GLY A 24 4.40 -16.90 0.99
C GLY A 24 5.26 -17.47 -0.12
N ASP A 25 5.00 -18.74 -0.46
CA ASP A 25 5.82 -19.49 -1.42
C ASP A 25 5.80 -18.87 -2.82
N GLN A 26 4.75 -18.15 -3.16
CA GLN A 26 4.63 -17.54 -4.48
C GLN A 26 5.28 -16.14 -4.54
N GLY A 27 5.86 -15.70 -3.44
CA GLY A 27 6.44 -14.36 -3.39
C GLY A 27 5.43 -13.25 -3.17
N TYR A 28 4.21 -13.61 -2.79
CA TYR A 28 3.12 -12.68 -2.51
C TYR A 28 2.89 -12.56 -1.01
N LEU A 29 2.34 -11.44 -0.59
CA LEU A 29 1.80 -11.34 0.76
C LEU A 29 0.61 -12.29 0.89
N PRO A 30 0.30 -12.76 2.10
CA PRO A 30 -0.91 -13.55 2.31
C PRO A 30 -2.13 -12.79 1.81
N PRO A 31 -3.16 -13.50 1.30
CA PRO A 31 -4.36 -12.80 0.80
C PRO A 31 -4.96 -11.86 1.84
N GLY A 32 -5.57 -10.79 1.35
CA GLY A 32 -6.20 -9.78 2.18
C GLY A 32 -5.51 -8.44 2.07
N VAL A 33 -6.06 -7.46 2.78
CA VAL A 33 -5.54 -6.09 2.81
C VAL A 33 -4.86 -5.90 4.16
N HIS A 34 -3.56 -5.63 4.11
CA HIS A 34 -2.73 -5.51 5.32
C HIS A 34 -2.44 -4.04 5.58
N PRO A 35 -2.88 -3.50 6.72
CA PRO A 35 -2.62 -2.08 7.01
C PRO A 35 -1.15 -1.87 7.39
N ALA A 36 -0.58 -0.77 6.95
CA ALA A 36 0.79 -0.42 7.28
C ALA A 36 0.99 1.09 7.16
N THR A 37 1.88 1.62 7.97
CA THR A 37 2.28 3.01 7.84
C THR A 37 3.21 3.17 6.63
N LEU A 38 3.36 4.39 6.17
CA LEU A 38 4.26 4.67 5.05
C LEU A 38 5.70 4.27 5.39
N ASP A 39 6.13 4.48 6.63
CA ASP A 39 7.47 4.08 7.05
C ASP A 39 7.65 2.57 7.02
N GLU A 40 6.62 1.82 7.39
CA GLU A 40 6.67 0.36 7.32
C GLU A 40 6.72 -0.11 5.87
N VAL A 41 5.98 0.55 4.99
CA VAL A 41 6.02 0.25 3.55
C VAL A 41 7.43 0.50 3.01
N GLU A 42 8.03 1.63 3.37
CA GLU A 42 9.38 1.93 2.91
C GLU A 42 10.38 0.91 3.42
N ALA A 43 10.29 0.56 4.70
CA ALA A 43 11.23 -0.39 5.29
C ALA A 43 11.15 -1.76 4.61
N ARG A 44 9.94 -2.16 4.20
CA ARG A 44 9.74 -3.49 3.64
C ARG A 44 9.95 -3.53 2.13
N PHE A 45 9.48 -2.51 1.39
CA PHE A 45 9.43 -2.56 -0.07
C PHE A 45 10.24 -1.48 -0.77
N GLY A 46 10.65 -0.44 -0.06
CA GLY A 46 11.18 0.77 -0.69
C GLY A 46 12.68 0.87 -0.74
N ARG A 47 13.41 -0.16 -0.35
CA ARG A 47 14.88 -0.07 -0.21
C ARG A 47 15.67 -1.12 -0.95
N GLU A 48 15.01 -2.12 -1.51
CA GLU A 48 15.68 -3.30 -2.06
C GLU A 48 16.48 -3.00 -3.33
N SER A 49 16.13 -1.95 -4.06
CA SER A 49 16.81 -1.60 -5.30
C SER A 49 16.71 -0.10 -5.51
N GLU A 50 17.51 0.40 -6.45
CA GLU A 50 17.46 1.80 -6.86
C GLU A 50 16.07 2.16 -7.36
N LEU A 51 15.49 1.29 -8.19
CA LEU A 51 14.15 1.53 -8.74
C LEU A 51 13.12 1.62 -7.63
N ARG A 52 13.17 0.72 -6.66
CA ARG A 52 12.22 0.74 -5.56
C ARG A 52 12.36 2.01 -4.73
N ARG A 53 13.57 2.54 -4.59
CA ARG A 53 13.76 3.81 -3.87
C ARG A 53 13.10 4.97 -4.57
N VAL A 54 13.24 5.02 -5.90
CA VAL A 54 12.61 6.08 -6.69
C VAL A 54 11.09 5.95 -6.66
N GLN A 55 10.59 4.71 -6.77
CA GLN A 55 9.16 4.45 -6.67
C GLN A 55 8.62 4.88 -5.31
N MET A 56 9.39 4.64 -4.26
CA MET A 56 8.98 5.02 -2.92
C MET A 56 8.85 6.53 -2.76
N GLU A 57 9.70 7.31 -3.43
CA GLU A 57 9.58 8.76 -3.42
C GLU A 57 8.27 9.21 -4.05
N SER A 58 7.89 8.60 -5.17
CA SER A 58 6.60 8.90 -5.79
C SER A 58 5.44 8.53 -4.87
N LEU A 59 5.55 7.41 -4.17
CA LEU A 59 4.49 6.99 -3.25
C LEU A 59 4.37 7.98 -2.09
N ARG A 60 5.47 8.49 -1.56
CA ARG A 60 5.42 9.50 -0.51
C ARG A 60 4.70 10.76 -0.98
N TRP A 61 5.00 11.18 -2.20
CA TRP A 61 4.32 12.33 -2.78
C TRP A 61 2.83 12.06 -2.92
N LEU A 62 2.47 10.87 -3.42
CA LEU A 62 1.07 10.49 -3.58
C LEU A 62 0.33 10.55 -2.25
N VAL A 63 0.92 10.02 -1.19
CA VAL A 63 0.27 10.01 0.13
C VAL A 63 -0.01 11.43 0.59
N GLU A 64 0.93 12.35 0.38
CA GLU A 64 0.74 13.75 0.75
C GLU A 64 -0.38 14.40 -0.07
N LEU A 65 -0.38 14.17 -1.40
CA LEU A 65 -1.43 14.72 -2.26
C LEU A 65 -2.79 14.13 -1.90
N ALA A 66 -2.84 12.83 -1.66
CA ALA A 66 -4.08 12.15 -1.34
C ALA A 66 -4.68 12.70 -0.04
N ARG A 67 -3.83 12.94 0.96
CA ARG A 67 -4.27 13.51 2.22
C ARG A 67 -4.87 14.90 2.02
N ARG A 68 -4.19 15.74 1.25
CA ARG A 68 -4.68 17.11 0.99
C ARG A 68 -5.94 17.11 0.16
N ALA A 69 -6.05 16.22 -0.80
CA ALA A 69 -7.22 16.15 -1.69
C ALA A 69 -8.45 15.54 -1.01
N GLY A 70 -8.26 14.83 0.10
CA GLY A 70 -9.38 14.23 0.81
C GLY A 70 -9.69 12.81 0.35
N VAL A 71 -8.69 12.08 -0.11
CA VAL A 71 -8.82 10.65 -0.40
C VAL A 71 -9.05 9.90 0.91
N GLU A 72 -10.03 9.00 0.93
CA GLU A 72 -10.43 8.33 2.17
C GLU A 72 -9.58 7.11 2.48
N ARG A 73 -9.22 6.32 1.45
CA ARG A 73 -8.40 5.12 1.63
C ARG A 73 -7.45 4.98 0.45
N LEU A 74 -6.28 4.43 0.70
CA LEU A 74 -5.28 4.20 -0.34
C LEU A 74 -4.73 2.79 -0.17
N VAL A 75 -4.96 1.94 -1.17
CA VAL A 75 -4.48 0.56 -1.17
C VAL A 75 -3.48 0.39 -2.30
N ILE A 76 -2.31 -0.18 -1.98
CA ILE A 76 -1.30 -0.46 -2.99
C ILE A 76 -1.25 -1.97 -3.24
N ASN A 77 -1.07 -2.32 -4.51
CA ASN A 77 -1.04 -3.71 -4.93
C ASN A 77 -0.09 -3.87 -6.10
N GLY A 78 -0.09 -5.06 -6.71
CA GLY A 78 0.79 -5.34 -7.83
C GLY A 78 2.19 -5.74 -7.40
N SER A 79 3.13 -5.72 -8.33
CA SER A 79 4.45 -6.28 -8.08
C SER A 79 5.27 -5.52 -7.04
N PHE A 80 4.93 -4.24 -6.76
CA PHE A 80 5.66 -3.49 -5.75
C PHE A 80 5.53 -4.12 -4.36
N VAL A 81 4.39 -4.74 -4.06
CA VAL A 81 4.16 -5.38 -2.75
C VAL A 81 4.42 -6.88 -2.80
N THR A 82 5.29 -7.31 -3.71
CA THR A 82 5.77 -8.68 -3.82
C THR A 82 7.29 -8.69 -3.71
N GLU A 83 7.89 -9.87 -3.81
CA GLU A 83 9.35 -9.97 -3.75
C GLU A 83 10.05 -9.68 -5.08
N VAL A 84 9.31 -9.30 -6.13
CA VAL A 84 9.91 -8.90 -7.40
C VAL A 84 10.89 -7.75 -7.17
N LEU A 85 12.13 -7.89 -7.64
CA LEU A 85 13.15 -6.90 -7.33
C LEU A 85 12.90 -5.56 -8.03
N GLU A 86 12.46 -5.59 -9.28
CA GLU A 86 12.26 -4.36 -10.06
C GLU A 86 10.85 -4.30 -10.63
N PRO A 87 9.86 -3.93 -9.81
CA PRO A 87 8.49 -3.78 -10.31
C PRO A 87 8.40 -2.60 -11.27
N ASN A 88 7.52 -2.72 -12.29
CA ASN A 88 7.37 -1.63 -13.26
C ASN A 88 6.72 -0.41 -12.63
N ASP A 89 5.63 -0.60 -11.91
CA ASP A 89 4.85 0.48 -11.31
C ASP A 89 4.31 0.06 -9.97
N ILE A 90 3.80 1.04 -9.21
CA ILE A 90 3.01 0.77 -8.02
C ILE A 90 1.56 0.98 -8.40
N ASP A 91 0.74 -0.07 -8.29
CA ASP A 91 -0.69 0.03 -8.58
C ASP A 91 -1.40 0.54 -7.33
N CYS A 92 -2.15 1.62 -7.46
CA CYS A 92 -2.80 2.29 -6.34
C CYS A 92 -4.29 2.44 -6.58
N VAL A 93 -5.09 2.05 -5.59
CA VAL A 93 -6.54 2.25 -5.61
C VAL A 93 -6.86 3.28 -4.54
N LEU A 94 -7.48 4.38 -4.95
CA LEU A 94 -7.79 5.50 -4.08
C LEU A 94 -9.31 5.62 -3.96
N LEU A 95 -9.82 5.52 -2.74
CA LEU A 95 -11.24 5.66 -2.47
C LEU A 95 -11.56 7.14 -2.32
N ILE A 96 -12.45 7.63 -3.18
CA ILE A 96 -12.93 9.01 -3.09
C ILE A 96 -14.41 8.99 -2.76
N GLY A 97 -14.82 9.90 -1.90
CA GLY A 97 -16.20 10.00 -1.46
C GLY A 97 -16.73 11.41 -1.67
N ALA A 98 -17.80 11.74 -0.95
CA ALA A 98 -18.50 13.01 -1.10
C ALA A 98 -17.62 14.22 -0.78
N GLY A 99 -16.62 14.04 0.09
CA GLY A 99 -15.73 15.14 0.47
C GLY A 99 -14.60 15.40 -0.51
N PHE A 100 -14.51 14.64 -1.57
CA PHE A 100 -13.44 14.81 -2.56
C PHE A 100 -13.95 15.69 -3.73
N PRO A 101 -13.17 16.66 -4.21
CA PRO A 101 -11.86 17.02 -3.71
C PRO A 101 -11.94 18.09 -2.61
N ARG A 102 -11.08 17.96 -1.62
CA ARG A 102 -10.96 18.95 -0.57
C ARG A 102 -10.04 20.11 -0.99
N ASP A 103 -9.14 19.83 -1.94
CA ASP A 103 -8.14 20.77 -2.42
C ASP A 103 -8.05 20.58 -3.93
N LEU A 104 -8.45 21.60 -4.70
CA LEU A 104 -8.49 21.50 -6.16
C LEU A 104 -7.12 21.37 -6.79
N ARG A 105 -6.11 22.01 -6.19
CA ARG A 105 -4.76 21.89 -6.72
C ARG A 105 -4.22 20.48 -6.52
N ALA A 106 -4.47 19.90 -5.36
CA ALA A 106 -4.04 18.52 -5.10
C ALA A 106 -4.73 17.55 -6.05
N GLU A 107 -6.03 17.78 -6.30
CA GLU A 107 -6.75 16.95 -7.27
C GLU A 107 -6.12 17.06 -8.66
N ALA A 108 -5.79 18.26 -9.09
CA ALA A 108 -5.19 18.47 -10.41
C ALA A 108 -3.87 17.72 -10.53
N GLU A 109 -3.06 17.71 -9.48
CA GLU A 109 -1.79 16.99 -9.50
C GLU A 109 -2.01 15.48 -9.53
N LEU A 110 -3.01 14.98 -8.80
CA LEU A 110 -3.34 13.56 -8.86
C LEU A 110 -3.77 13.15 -10.26
N LEU A 111 -4.63 13.95 -10.89
CA LEU A 111 -5.12 13.64 -12.23
C LEU A 111 -4.05 13.75 -13.30
N ALA A 112 -3.06 14.61 -13.09
CA ALA A 112 -1.93 14.71 -14.00
C ALA A 112 -1.03 13.49 -13.96
N GLY A 113 -1.09 12.74 -12.85
CA GLY A 113 -0.30 11.53 -12.69
C GLY A 113 1.06 11.79 -12.08
N LEU A 114 1.64 10.73 -11.54
CA LEU A 114 2.95 10.77 -10.91
C LEU A 114 3.80 9.65 -11.49
N PRO A 115 5.14 9.84 -11.56
CA PRO A 115 6.00 8.80 -12.12
C PRO A 115 5.87 7.50 -11.34
N PHE A 116 5.90 6.37 -12.05
CA PHE A 116 5.91 5.02 -11.48
C PHE A 116 4.63 4.63 -10.75
N LEU A 117 3.56 5.40 -10.88
CA LEU A 117 2.30 5.09 -10.22
C LEU A 117 1.18 4.91 -11.24
N GLU A 118 0.37 3.88 -11.01
CA GLU A 118 -0.89 3.69 -11.74
C GLU A 118 -2.01 3.93 -10.76
N LEU A 119 -2.77 5.00 -10.99
CA LEU A 119 -3.79 5.44 -10.03
C LEU A 119 -5.18 5.13 -10.54
N SER A 120 -6.00 4.55 -9.65
CA SER A 120 -7.43 4.36 -9.91
C SER A 120 -8.18 5.11 -8.80
N LEU A 121 -8.84 6.20 -9.17
CA LEU A 121 -9.67 6.98 -8.24
C LEU A 121 -11.10 6.52 -8.42
N VAL A 122 -11.67 5.91 -7.39
CA VAL A 122 -12.95 5.21 -7.52
C VAL A 122 -13.85 5.45 -6.32
N ASP A 123 -15.15 5.24 -6.52
CA ASP A 123 -16.13 5.32 -5.44
C ASP A 123 -16.12 4.02 -4.62
N GLN A 124 -16.97 3.96 -3.61
CA GLN A 124 -17.00 2.82 -2.68
C GLN A 124 -17.28 1.50 -3.40
N ALA A 125 -18.25 1.48 -4.30
CA ALA A 125 -18.64 0.23 -4.98
C ALA A 125 -17.49 -0.29 -5.85
N ASP A 126 -16.87 0.58 -6.62
CA ASP A 126 -15.75 0.18 -7.47
C ASP A 126 -14.53 -0.15 -6.65
N PHE A 127 -14.33 0.55 -5.53
CA PHE A 127 -13.21 0.25 -4.63
C PHE A 127 -13.31 -1.19 -4.12
N GLU A 128 -14.51 -1.57 -3.66
CA GLU A 128 -14.72 -2.94 -3.16
C GLU A 128 -14.50 -3.97 -4.26
N LEU A 129 -15.01 -3.68 -5.46
CA LEU A 129 -14.83 -4.60 -6.59
C LEU A 129 -13.36 -4.80 -6.92
N LEU A 130 -12.58 -3.71 -7.01
CA LEU A 130 -11.17 -3.80 -7.34
C LEU A 130 -10.38 -4.50 -6.25
N VAL A 131 -10.62 -4.16 -4.99
CA VAL A 131 -9.84 -4.68 -3.87
C VAL A 131 -10.23 -6.12 -3.55
N ASP A 132 -11.54 -6.42 -3.53
CA ASP A 132 -12.00 -7.73 -3.09
C ASP A 132 -11.94 -8.79 -4.19
N GLU A 133 -11.99 -8.38 -5.46
CA GLU A 133 -12.07 -9.32 -6.56
C GLU A 133 -10.98 -9.16 -7.61
N PHE A 134 -10.87 -7.97 -8.20
CA PHE A 134 -10.00 -7.81 -9.36
C PHE A 134 -8.51 -7.97 -9.02
N PHE A 135 -8.05 -7.32 -7.95
CA PHE A 135 -6.65 -7.38 -7.57
C PHE A 135 -6.33 -8.46 -6.54
N ALA A 136 -7.34 -9.21 -6.11
CA ALA A 136 -7.15 -10.20 -5.04
C ALA A 136 -6.41 -11.45 -5.50
N THR A 137 -6.36 -11.71 -6.81
CA THR A 137 -5.68 -12.88 -7.35
C THR A 137 -4.88 -12.51 -8.58
N ASP A 138 -3.90 -13.38 -8.91
CA ASP A 138 -3.16 -13.23 -10.16
C ASP A 138 -3.92 -13.94 -11.28
N ARG A 139 -3.32 -13.98 -12.49
CA ARG A 139 -3.97 -14.59 -13.66
C ARG A 139 -4.19 -16.09 -13.52
N HIS A 140 -3.55 -16.71 -12.56
CA HIS A 140 -3.69 -18.15 -12.29
C HIS A 140 -4.57 -18.40 -11.08
N SER A 141 -5.31 -17.40 -10.62
CA SER A 141 -6.21 -17.46 -9.45
C SER A 141 -5.47 -17.72 -8.15
N VAL A 142 -4.19 -17.39 -8.07
CA VAL A 142 -3.44 -17.46 -6.82
C VAL A 142 -3.72 -16.19 -6.04
N GLY A 143 -4.14 -16.34 -4.77
CA GLY A 143 -4.42 -15.20 -3.91
C GLY A 143 -3.16 -14.38 -3.64
N LYS A 144 -3.29 -13.08 -3.72
CA LYS A 144 -2.18 -12.17 -3.41
C LYS A 144 -2.68 -11.02 -2.55
N GLY A 145 -1.87 -10.68 -1.55
CA GLY A 145 -2.21 -9.64 -0.60
C GLY A 145 -1.88 -8.25 -1.10
N MET A 146 -2.49 -7.29 -0.45
CA MET A 146 -2.33 -5.87 -0.73
C MET A 146 -1.99 -5.14 0.56
N VAL A 147 -1.57 -3.89 0.44
CA VAL A 147 -1.25 -3.09 1.61
C VAL A 147 -2.10 -1.82 1.58
N GLU A 148 -2.77 -1.55 2.69
CA GLU A 148 -3.47 -0.28 2.85
C GLU A 148 -2.57 0.66 3.65
N VAL A 149 -2.26 1.83 3.05
CA VAL A 149 -1.40 2.81 3.71
C VAL A 149 -2.24 3.58 4.72
N ILE A 150 -1.84 3.53 5.97
CA ILE A 150 -2.52 4.23 7.06
C ILE A 150 -1.60 5.30 7.64
N SER A 151 -2.19 6.20 8.42
CA SER A 151 -1.46 7.32 9.00
C SER A 151 -0.42 6.90 10.01
#